data_1bd726ccd6b9d44aff720097f5e885e9
#
_entry.id   1bd726ccd6b9d44aff720097f5e885e9
#
_cell.length_a   1.000
_cell.length_b   1.000
_cell.length_c   1.000
_cell.angle_alpha   90.00
_cell.angle_beta   90.00
_cell.angle_gamma   90.00
#
_symmetry.space_group_name_H-M   'P 1'
#
loop_
_entity.id
_entity.type
_entity.pdbx_description
1 polymer ?
#
loop_
_entity_poly.entity_id
_entity_poly.type
_entity_poly.pdbx_seq_one_letter_code
_entity_poly.pdbx_strand_id
1 'polypeptide(L)'
;MTFRIDKIAGSQGSTIYHLAGNIGLEQLESLYDLVKREKQQALFLDLKDVTLVDRAVVTFLTAWEKDGAQLRNCPAYIRKWIEGINLQSGSGL
;
A
#
# COMPACT_ATOMS: atom_id res chain seq x y z
N MET A 1 19.85 -0.50 -4.40
CA MET A 1 18.42 -0.26 -4.15
C MET A 1 17.83 -1.42 -3.41
N THR A 2 17.15 -1.14 -2.34
CA THR A 2 16.57 -2.18 -1.52
C THR A 2 15.05 -2.09 -1.56
N PHE A 3 14.45 -3.19 -1.87
CA PHE A 3 13.01 -3.36 -1.76
C PHE A 3 12.76 -4.71 -1.13
N ARG A 4 11.89 -4.75 -0.15
CA ARG A 4 11.61 -5.98 0.55
C ARG A 4 10.14 -6.09 0.89
N ILE A 5 9.59 -7.28 0.70
CA ILE A 5 8.23 -7.62 1.09
C ILE A 5 8.31 -8.86 1.97
N ASP A 6 7.78 -8.75 3.19
CA ASP A 6 7.65 -9.90 4.09
C ASP A 6 6.18 -10.15 4.35
N LYS A 7 5.73 -11.37 4.13
CA LYS A 7 4.36 -11.76 4.43
C LYS A 7 4.30 -12.33 5.84
N ILE A 8 3.41 -11.79 6.65
CA ILE A 8 3.23 -12.19 8.03
C ILE A 8 1.76 -12.60 8.20
N ALA A 9 1.53 -13.80 8.74
CA ALA A 9 0.19 -14.23 9.05
C ALA A 9 -0.32 -13.44 10.25
N GLY A 10 -1.43 -12.75 10.08
CA GLY A 10 -2.08 -12.05 11.17
C GLY A 10 -3.07 -12.95 11.90
N SER A 11 -3.72 -12.40 12.91
CA SER A 11 -4.76 -13.11 13.64
C SER A 11 -6.04 -13.20 12.82
N GLN A 12 -6.82 -14.25 13.04
CA GLN A 12 -8.16 -14.38 12.46
C GLN A 12 -8.21 -14.36 10.94
N GLY A 13 -7.20 -14.95 10.31
CA GLY A 13 -7.15 -15.04 8.86
C GLY A 13 -6.69 -13.80 8.13
N SER A 14 -6.21 -12.79 8.83
CA SER A 14 -5.67 -11.61 8.20
C SER A 14 -4.27 -11.86 7.67
N THR A 15 -3.85 -11.07 6.71
CA THR A 15 -2.51 -11.12 6.13
C THR A 15 -1.88 -9.74 6.23
N ILE A 16 -0.65 -9.70 6.72
CA ILE A 16 0.12 -8.47 6.82
C ILE A 16 1.30 -8.56 5.89
N TYR A 17 1.43 -7.58 4.99
CA TYR A 17 2.64 -7.43 4.18
C TYR A 17 3.45 -6.28 4.74
N HIS A 18 4.65 -6.59 5.18
CA HIS A 18 5.60 -5.58 5.64
C HIS A 18 6.46 -5.17 4.46
N LEU A 19 6.36 -3.91 4.08
CA LEU A 19 7.08 -3.35 2.95
C LEU A 19 8.23 -2.50 3.43
N ALA A 20 9.37 -2.58 2.76
CA ALA A 20 10.54 -1.81 3.14
C ALA A 20 11.29 -1.32 1.91
N GLY A 21 11.93 -0.17 2.03
CA GLY A 21 12.79 0.37 1.00
C GLY A 21 12.06 1.24 -0.02
N ASN A 22 12.61 1.26 -1.23
CA ASN A 22 12.10 2.08 -2.32
C ASN A 22 11.13 1.25 -3.16
N ILE A 23 9.90 1.72 -3.28
CA ILE A 23 8.89 1.04 -4.07
C ILE A 23 8.59 1.89 -5.30
N GLY A 24 9.03 1.42 -6.44
CA GLY A 24 8.74 2.06 -7.72
C GLY A 24 7.81 1.19 -8.55
N LEU A 25 7.61 1.60 -9.79
CA LEU A 25 6.70 0.91 -10.69
C LEU A 25 7.07 -0.56 -10.90
N GLU A 26 8.37 -0.87 -10.96
CA GLU A 26 8.83 -2.24 -11.15
C GLU A 26 8.44 -3.13 -9.99
N GLN A 27 8.60 -2.63 -8.78
CA GLN A 27 8.24 -3.38 -7.58
C GLN A 27 6.74 -3.52 -7.42
N LEU A 28 6.00 -2.58 -7.99
CA LEU A 28 4.55 -2.55 -7.90
C LEU A 28 3.92 -3.78 -8.55
N GLU A 29 4.46 -4.26 -9.66
CA GLU A 29 3.94 -5.45 -10.31
C GLU A 29 4.01 -6.66 -9.39
N SER A 30 5.15 -6.85 -8.74
CA SER A 30 5.33 -7.95 -7.79
C SER A 30 4.37 -7.83 -6.62
N LEU A 31 4.23 -6.63 -6.09
CA LEU A 31 3.32 -6.38 -4.98
C LEU A 31 1.86 -6.62 -5.39
N TYR A 32 1.49 -6.15 -6.56
CA TYR A 32 0.14 -6.35 -7.08
C TYR A 32 -0.18 -7.85 -7.20
N ASP A 33 0.74 -8.64 -7.73
CA ASP A 33 0.55 -10.07 -7.89
C ASP A 33 0.33 -10.79 -6.56
N LEU A 34 0.99 -10.32 -5.50
CA LEU A 34 0.80 -10.88 -4.17
C LEU A 34 -0.53 -10.44 -3.56
N VAL A 35 -0.82 -9.16 -3.65
CA VAL A 35 -1.98 -8.55 -2.98
C VAL A 35 -3.29 -9.01 -3.61
N LYS A 36 -3.33 -9.20 -4.93
CA LYS A 36 -4.57 -9.59 -5.59
C LYS A 36 -5.09 -10.95 -5.16
N ARG A 37 -4.25 -11.77 -4.54
CA ARG A 37 -4.63 -13.09 -4.04
C ARG A 37 -5.29 -13.03 -2.67
N GLU A 38 -5.22 -11.88 -2.01
CA GLU A 38 -5.75 -11.71 -0.66
C GLU A 38 -7.10 -11.04 -0.70
N LYS A 39 -7.91 -11.32 0.33
CA LYS A 39 -9.15 -10.58 0.51
C LYS A 39 -8.82 -9.20 1.06
N GLN A 40 -9.32 -8.16 0.41
CA GLN A 40 -8.97 -6.79 0.78
C GLN A 40 -9.34 -6.45 2.22
N GLN A 41 -10.46 -6.98 2.72
CA GLN A 41 -10.90 -6.70 4.07
C GLN A 41 -9.99 -7.32 5.14
N ALA A 42 -9.18 -8.30 4.76
CA ALA A 42 -8.25 -8.97 5.67
C ALA A 42 -6.80 -8.62 5.38
N LEU A 43 -6.56 -7.60 4.56
CA LEU A 43 -5.23 -7.22 4.11
C LEU A 43 -4.73 -6.00 4.86
N PHE A 44 -3.51 -6.11 5.41
CA PHE A 44 -2.82 -5.01 6.06
C PHE A 44 -1.50 -4.79 5.36
N LEU A 45 -1.19 -3.53 5.06
CA LEU A 45 0.09 -3.16 4.47
C LEU A 45 0.82 -2.28 5.48
N ASP A 46 1.95 -2.79 5.98
CA ASP A 46 2.76 -2.05 6.94
C ASP A 46 3.83 -1.28 6.17
N LEU A 47 3.77 0.03 6.25
CA LEU A 47 4.62 0.93 5.49
C LEU A 47 5.71 1.57 6.36
N LYS A 48 5.92 1.06 7.55
CA LYS A 48 6.85 1.64 8.52
C LYS A 48 8.24 1.86 7.95
N ASP A 49 8.75 0.90 7.19
CA ASP A 49 10.12 0.94 6.69
C ASP A 49 10.22 1.34 5.21
N VAL A 50 9.13 1.83 4.64
CA VAL A 50 9.13 2.36 3.28
C VAL A 50 9.83 3.71 3.28
N THR A 51 10.81 3.87 2.38
CA THR A 51 11.61 5.09 2.31
C THR A 51 11.20 6.00 1.16
N LEU A 52 10.92 5.44 0.00
CA LEU A 52 10.48 6.21 -1.16
C LEU A 52 9.41 5.44 -1.92
N VAL A 53 8.45 6.18 -2.45
CA VAL A 53 7.44 5.65 -3.36
C VAL A 53 7.28 6.63 -4.52
N ASP A 54 6.87 6.12 -5.68
CA ASP A 54 6.48 7.01 -6.76
C ASP A 54 4.96 7.15 -6.81
N ARG A 55 4.50 8.01 -7.71
CA ARG A 55 3.08 8.32 -7.81
C ARG A 55 2.21 7.10 -8.13
N ALA A 56 2.71 6.22 -8.98
CA ALA A 56 1.96 5.00 -9.34
C ALA A 56 1.69 4.15 -8.10
N VAL A 57 2.69 4.01 -7.23
CA VAL A 57 2.55 3.24 -5.99
C VAL A 57 1.50 3.88 -5.08
N VAL A 58 1.56 5.20 -4.92
CA VAL A 58 0.59 5.91 -4.07
C VAL A 58 -0.83 5.75 -4.62
N THR A 59 -0.99 5.78 -5.92
CA THR A 59 -2.29 5.58 -6.57
C THR A 59 -2.84 4.19 -6.26
N PHE A 60 -2.00 3.17 -6.32
CA PHE A 60 -2.42 1.81 -5.96
C PHE A 60 -2.75 1.66 -4.48
N LEU A 61 -1.95 2.27 -3.61
CA LEU A 61 -2.25 2.24 -2.18
C LEU A 61 -3.61 2.89 -1.89
N THR A 62 -3.91 3.98 -2.57
CA THR A 62 -5.18 4.66 -2.44
C THR A 62 -6.33 3.75 -2.86
N ALA A 63 -6.19 3.08 -4.00
CA ALA A 63 -7.21 2.17 -4.50
C ALA A 63 -7.43 0.99 -3.56
N TRP A 64 -6.36 0.39 -3.07
CA TRP A 64 -6.46 -0.74 -2.15
C TRP A 64 -7.12 -0.34 -0.84
N GLU A 65 -6.80 0.84 -0.32
CA GLU A 65 -7.45 1.34 0.90
C GLU A 65 -8.94 1.52 0.70
N LYS A 66 -9.36 2.02 -0.44
CA LYS A 66 -10.78 2.15 -0.78
C LYS A 66 -11.48 0.80 -0.85
N ASP A 67 -10.76 -0.23 -1.26
CA ASP A 67 -11.30 -1.59 -1.37
C ASP A 67 -11.32 -2.33 -0.03
N GLY A 68 -10.83 -1.71 1.04
CA GLY A 68 -10.89 -2.26 2.37
C GLY A 68 -9.56 -2.64 3.00
N ALA A 69 -8.47 -2.58 2.26
CA ALA A 69 -7.14 -2.83 2.83
C ALA A 69 -6.78 -1.73 3.81
N GLN A 70 -6.05 -2.09 4.85
CA GLN A 70 -5.63 -1.12 5.85
C GLN A 70 -4.14 -0.84 5.74
N LEU A 71 -3.80 0.44 5.75
CA LEU A 71 -2.41 0.88 5.74
C LEU A 71 -1.98 1.15 7.17
N ARG A 72 -0.91 0.50 7.61
CA ARG A 72 -0.36 0.66 8.96
C ARG A 72 0.95 1.43 8.90
N ASN A 73 1.16 2.27 9.90
CA ASN A 73 2.43 3.01 10.05
C ASN A 73 2.77 3.80 8.79
N CYS A 74 1.76 4.34 8.14
CA CYS A 74 1.95 5.06 6.90
C CYS A 74 2.73 6.36 7.18
N PRO A 75 3.89 6.56 6.52
CA PRO A 75 4.62 7.81 6.70
C PRO A 75 3.75 9.01 6.35
N ALA A 76 3.96 10.10 7.07
CA ALA A 76 3.11 11.28 6.94
C ALA A 76 3.05 11.82 5.50
N TYR A 77 4.19 11.83 4.79
CA TYR A 77 4.21 12.36 3.43
C TYR A 77 3.40 11.49 2.47
N ILE A 78 3.38 10.18 2.69
CA ILE A 78 2.57 9.27 1.88
C ILE A 78 1.08 9.49 2.19
N ARG A 79 0.75 9.62 3.46
CA ARG A 79 -0.65 9.87 3.87
C ARG A 79 -1.16 11.18 3.27
N LYS A 80 -0.37 12.23 3.28
CA LYS A 80 -0.75 13.49 2.65
C LYS A 80 -0.95 13.34 1.15
N TRP A 81 -0.09 12.56 0.51
CA TRP A 81 -0.19 12.31 -0.91
C TRP A 81 -1.48 11.56 -1.25
N ILE A 82 -1.80 10.53 -0.46
CA ILE A 82 -3.05 9.78 -0.61
C ILE A 82 -4.26 10.70 -0.46
N GLU A 83 -4.24 11.56 0.55
CA GLU A 83 -5.31 12.52 0.78
C GLU A 83 -5.49 13.45 -0.41
N GLY A 84 -4.39 13.90 -1.00
CA GLY A 84 -4.44 14.73 -2.21
C GLY A 84 -5.08 14.02 -3.39
N ILE A 85 -4.74 12.75 -3.59
CA ILE A 85 -5.33 11.95 -4.65
C ILE A 85 -6.84 11.76 -4.42
N ASN A 86 -7.23 11.47 -3.18
CA ASN A 86 -8.64 11.32 -2.83
C ASN A 86 -9.44 12.59 -3.07
N LEU A 87 -8.86 13.75 -2.73
CA LEU A 87 -9.51 15.02 -2.98
C LEU A 87 -9.71 15.27 -4.47
N GLN A 88 -8.69 14.99 -5.29
CA GLN A 88 -8.80 15.13 -6.73
C GLN A 88 -9.88 14.22 -7.31
N SER A 89 -9.94 12.98 -6.83
CA SER A 89 -10.96 12.05 -7.27
C SER A 89 -12.36 12.51 -6.87
N GLY A 90 -12.50 13.07 -5.67
CA GLY A 90 -13.77 13.57 -5.19
C GLY A 90 -14.25 14.83 -5.89
N SER A 91 -13.32 15.66 -6.36
CA SER A 91 -13.66 16.90 -7.03
C SER A 91 -13.85 16.73 -8.54
N GLY A 92 -13.64 15.55 -9.07
CA GLY A 92 -13.81 15.25 -10.48
C GLY A 92 -15.26 15.17 -10.94
N LEU A 93 -16.14 15.74 -10.19
CA LEU A 93 -17.57 15.74 -10.50
C LEU A 93 -17.93 16.83 -11.49
#